data_3ff3a8bcc2e1310de535737261285d4b
#
_entry.id   3ff3a8bcc2e1310de535737261285d4b
#
_cell.length_a   1.000
_cell.length_b   1.000
_cell.length_c   1.000
_cell.angle_alpha   90.00
_cell.angle_beta   90.00
_cell.angle_gamma   90.00
#
_symmetry.space_group_name_H-M   'P 1'
#
loop_
_entity.id
_entity.type
_entity.pdbx_description
1 polymer ?
#
loop_
_entity_poly.entity_id
_entity_poly.type
_entity_poly.pdbx_seq_one_letter_code
_entity_poly.pdbx_strand_id
1 'polypeptide(L)'
;NDEIKYSNFDLAILGSPHKKKLIKRMTQFLNTSIFFVKNFNPNKNYKILLCVDDSNATKRAAILSTKIAKQFLSEIKFITVSKTSFFGKDYRDAHIWANKYLKRANIKFESKLLIGNPVELFIKEAGNESIIIMGKAKGNEITKFLFGSKPIHTAQKANCSIILVN
;
A
#
# COMPACT_ATOMS: atom_id res chain seq x y z
N ASN A 1 -9.65 -1.14 -22.19
CA ASN A 1 -8.28 -0.92 -21.67
C ASN A 1 -7.67 0.42 -22.12
N ASP A 2 -8.09 0.97 -23.28
CA ASP A 2 -7.55 2.22 -23.83
C ASP A 2 -8.16 3.46 -23.16
N GLU A 3 -9.41 3.44 -22.73
CA GLU A 3 -10.05 4.55 -22.01
C GLU A 3 -9.35 4.92 -20.71
N ILE A 4 -8.87 3.92 -19.94
CA ILE A 4 -8.17 4.17 -18.67
C ILE A 4 -6.76 4.75 -18.90
N LYS A 5 -6.18 4.52 -20.08
CA LYS A 5 -4.84 4.98 -20.43
C LYS A 5 -4.80 6.47 -20.78
N TYR A 6 -5.88 7.00 -21.30
CA TYR A 6 -5.98 8.39 -21.79
C TYR A 6 -6.81 9.32 -20.91
N SER A 7 -7.47 8.81 -19.87
CA SER A 7 -8.26 9.61 -18.94
C SER A 7 -7.52 9.87 -17.63
N ASN A 8 -7.67 11.08 -17.11
CA ASN A 8 -7.07 11.53 -15.84
C ASN A 8 -7.91 11.05 -14.64
N PHE A 9 -7.99 9.74 -14.44
CA PHE A 9 -8.59 9.20 -13.23
C PHE A 9 -7.58 9.14 -12.08
N ASP A 10 -7.99 9.51 -10.88
CA ASP A 10 -7.17 9.41 -9.67
C ASP A 10 -7.08 7.97 -9.14
N LEU A 11 -8.12 7.17 -9.38
CA LEU A 11 -8.24 5.80 -8.87
C LEU A 11 -9.00 4.91 -9.86
N ALA A 12 -8.42 3.77 -10.19
CA ALA A 12 -9.09 2.67 -10.88
C ALA A 12 -9.50 1.60 -9.85
N ILE A 13 -10.76 1.20 -9.84
CA ILE A 13 -11.28 0.16 -8.96
C ILE A 13 -11.48 -1.10 -9.79
N LEU A 14 -10.85 -2.20 -9.37
CA LEU A 14 -10.86 -3.46 -10.08
C LEU A 14 -11.24 -4.59 -9.14
N GLY A 15 -12.19 -5.43 -9.54
CA GLY A 15 -12.39 -6.73 -8.91
C GLY A 15 -11.07 -7.51 -8.97
N SER A 16 -10.72 -8.21 -7.90
CA SER A 16 -9.43 -8.90 -7.82
C SER A 16 -9.31 -9.94 -8.94
N PRO A 17 -8.43 -9.74 -9.92
CA PRO A 17 -8.22 -10.73 -10.95
C PRO A 17 -7.50 -11.94 -10.36
N HIS A 18 -8.04 -13.13 -10.54
CA HIS A 18 -7.36 -14.39 -10.17
C HIS A 18 -6.06 -14.61 -10.99
N LYS A 19 -5.89 -13.89 -12.11
CA LYS A 19 -4.73 -14.03 -12.98
C LYS A 19 -3.61 -13.07 -12.58
N LYS A 20 -2.54 -13.61 -12.00
CA LYS A 20 -1.31 -12.87 -11.61
C LYS A 20 -0.74 -11.98 -12.73
N LYS A 21 -0.83 -12.44 -14.00
CA LYS A 21 -0.37 -11.69 -15.17
C LYS A 21 -1.14 -10.37 -15.36
N LEU A 22 -2.45 -10.36 -15.05
CA LEU A 22 -3.26 -9.16 -15.18
C LEU A 22 -2.91 -8.12 -14.10
N ILE A 23 -2.75 -8.54 -12.84
CA ILE A 23 -2.30 -7.63 -11.75
C ILE A 23 -0.98 -6.96 -12.15
N LYS A 24 -0.01 -7.75 -12.64
CA LYS A 24 1.30 -7.22 -13.08
C LYS A 24 1.12 -6.18 -14.19
N ARG A 25 0.38 -6.52 -15.24
CA ARG A 25 0.12 -5.60 -16.38
C ARG A 25 -0.55 -4.31 -15.91
N MET A 26 -1.65 -4.41 -15.16
CA MET A 26 -2.35 -3.24 -14.65
C MET A 26 -1.45 -2.34 -13.80
N THR A 27 -0.66 -2.94 -12.89
CA THR A 27 0.26 -2.19 -12.03
C THR A 27 1.37 -1.48 -12.82
N GLN A 28 1.84 -2.08 -13.91
CA GLN A 28 2.91 -1.52 -14.73
C GLN A 28 2.45 -0.45 -15.72
N PHE A 29 1.26 -0.63 -16.31
CA PHE A 29 0.81 0.21 -17.43
C PHE A 29 -0.15 1.33 -17.02
N LEU A 30 -0.85 1.21 -15.88
CA LEU A 30 -1.73 2.28 -15.43
C LEU A 30 -0.94 3.35 -14.66
N ASN A 31 -1.06 4.59 -15.08
CA ASN A 31 -0.48 5.76 -14.41
C ASN A 31 -1.40 6.33 -13.31
N THR A 32 -2.34 5.55 -12.84
CA THR A 32 -3.26 5.92 -11.76
C THR A 32 -3.12 4.99 -10.58
N SER A 33 -3.65 5.37 -9.42
CA SER A 33 -3.77 4.49 -8.28
C SER A 33 -4.76 3.36 -8.58
N ILE A 34 -4.55 2.18 -8.02
CA ILE A 34 -5.36 1.00 -8.30
C ILE A 34 -5.87 0.40 -7.01
N PHE A 35 -7.17 0.22 -6.91
CA PHE A 35 -7.82 -0.50 -5.83
C PHE A 35 -8.23 -1.90 -6.32
N PHE A 36 -7.49 -2.92 -5.91
CA PHE A 36 -7.87 -4.31 -6.10
C PHE A 36 -8.79 -4.76 -4.97
N VAL A 37 -10.05 -4.97 -5.30
CA VAL A 37 -11.10 -5.34 -4.34
C VAL A 37 -11.16 -6.87 -4.21
N LYS A 38 -10.97 -7.37 -2.99
CA LYS A 38 -11.07 -8.81 -2.64
C LYS A 38 -11.95 -8.97 -1.42
N ASN A 39 -12.92 -9.89 -1.49
CA ASN A 39 -13.75 -10.27 -0.34
C ASN A 39 -14.28 -9.06 0.44
N PHE A 40 -14.60 -7.98 -0.27
CA PHE A 40 -15.03 -6.73 0.33
C PHE A 40 -16.51 -6.79 0.71
N ASN A 41 -16.79 -6.51 1.97
CA ASN A 41 -18.15 -6.36 2.49
C ASN A 41 -18.39 -4.88 2.84
N PRO A 42 -19.30 -4.17 2.16
CA PRO A 42 -19.54 -2.75 2.40
C PRO A 42 -20.07 -2.43 3.81
N ASN A 43 -20.63 -3.42 4.50
CA ASN A 43 -21.16 -3.27 5.86
C ASN A 43 -20.10 -3.50 6.95
N LYS A 44 -18.86 -3.77 6.56
CA LYS A 44 -17.76 -4.04 7.50
C LYS A 44 -16.85 -2.83 7.64
N ASN A 45 -16.52 -2.47 8.87
CA ASN A 45 -15.49 -1.47 9.15
C ASN A 45 -14.09 -2.11 8.96
N TYR A 46 -13.36 -1.64 7.95
CA TYR A 46 -12.01 -2.10 7.67
C TYR A 46 -10.98 -1.20 8.35
N LYS A 47 -9.97 -1.83 8.93
CA LYS A 47 -8.74 -1.12 9.33
C LYS A 47 -7.88 -0.85 8.11
N ILE A 48 -7.07 0.19 8.17
CA ILE A 48 -6.10 0.50 7.12
C ILE A 48 -4.73 -0.01 7.57
N LEU A 49 -4.11 -0.87 6.75
CA LEU A 49 -2.71 -1.21 6.90
C LEU A 49 -1.88 -0.39 5.92
N LEU A 50 -1.17 0.63 6.40
CA LEU A 50 -0.24 1.43 5.62
C LEU A 50 1.16 0.80 5.65
N CYS A 51 1.66 0.39 4.48
CA CYS A 51 3.02 -0.12 4.33
C CYS A 51 3.99 1.04 4.05
N VAL A 52 4.97 1.21 4.93
CA VAL A 52 5.90 2.36 4.91
C VAL A 52 7.30 1.90 4.52
N ASP A 53 7.88 2.57 3.53
CA ASP A 53 9.29 2.52 3.16
C ASP A 53 9.82 3.95 2.89
N ASP A 54 11.07 4.08 2.48
CA ASP A 54 11.75 5.37 2.23
C ASP A 54 11.35 6.04 0.91
N SER A 55 10.45 5.46 0.14
CA SER A 55 10.06 5.97 -1.18
C SER A 55 9.11 7.17 -1.10
N ASN A 56 9.17 8.04 -2.13
CA ASN A 56 8.18 9.10 -2.30
C ASN A 56 6.75 8.55 -2.52
N ALA A 57 6.63 7.34 -3.02
CA ALA A 57 5.34 6.68 -3.18
C ALA A 57 4.66 6.39 -1.83
N THR A 58 5.45 6.10 -0.79
CA THR A 58 4.96 5.95 0.58
C THR A 58 4.28 7.24 1.10
N LYS A 59 4.83 8.41 0.77
CA LYS A 59 4.23 9.69 1.19
C LYS A 59 2.85 9.88 0.57
N ARG A 60 2.68 9.54 -0.71
CA ARG A 60 1.37 9.58 -1.37
C ARG A 60 0.40 8.56 -0.78
N ALA A 61 0.89 7.36 -0.47
CA ALA A 61 0.10 6.32 0.21
C ALA A 61 -0.38 6.78 1.60
N ALA A 62 0.47 7.45 2.38
CA ALA A 62 0.10 8.00 3.68
C ALA A 62 -0.97 9.10 3.57
N ILE A 63 -0.85 9.99 2.55
CA ILE A 63 -1.86 11.03 2.29
C ILE A 63 -3.21 10.39 1.97
N LEU A 64 -3.24 9.40 1.07
CA LEU A 64 -4.49 8.70 0.71
C LEU A 64 -5.06 7.94 1.91
N SER A 65 -4.23 7.23 2.67
CA SER A 65 -4.63 6.52 3.88
C SER A 65 -5.30 7.45 4.89
N THR A 66 -4.74 8.64 5.08
CA THR A 66 -5.29 9.66 5.99
C THR A 66 -6.65 10.16 5.53
N LYS A 67 -6.82 10.41 4.22
CA LYS A 67 -8.11 10.83 3.64
C LYS A 67 -9.17 9.75 3.85
N ILE A 68 -8.84 8.49 3.55
CA ILE A 68 -9.74 7.34 3.73
C ILE A 68 -10.09 7.17 5.22
N ALA A 69 -9.09 7.20 6.10
CA ALA A 69 -9.30 7.04 7.54
C ALA A 69 -10.25 8.10 8.12
N LYS A 70 -10.10 9.36 7.71
CA LYS A 70 -11.00 10.45 8.13
C LYS A 70 -12.42 10.27 7.63
N GLN A 71 -12.58 9.88 6.36
CA GLN A 71 -13.86 9.70 5.72
C GLN A 71 -14.67 8.54 6.32
N PHE A 72 -13.99 7.44 6.66
CA PHE A 72 -14.64 6.22 7.13
C PHE A 72 -14.43 5.95 8.63
N LEU A 73 -13.87 6.91 9.37
CA LEU A 73 -13.55 6.79 10.80
C LEU A 73 -12.74 5.52 11.11
N SER A 74 -11.84 5.14 10.20
CA SER A 74 -11.03 3.94 10.30
C SER A 74 -9.72 4.20 11.05
N GLU A 75 -9.27 3.21 11.81
CA GLU A 75 -7.94 3.25 12.43
C GLU A 75 -6.87 2.90 11.39
N ILE A 76 -5.69 3.54 11.51
CA ILE A 76 -4.52 3.19 10.72
C ILE A 76 -3.56 2.37 11.57
N LYS A 77 -3.12 1.23 11.05
CA LYS A 77 -1.92 0.55 11.48
C LYS A 77 -0.87 0.76 10.41
N PHE A 78 0.29 1.32 10.75
CA PHE A 78 1.37 1.37 9.77
C PHE A 78 2.55 0.49 10.17
N ILE A 79 3.18 -0.11 9.18
CA ILE A 79 4.32 -0.99 9.40
C ILE A 79 5.47 -0.64 8.47
N THR A 80 6.67 -0.68 9.03
CA THR A 80 7.93 -0.59 8.30
C THR A 80 8.67 -1.90 8.46
N VAL A 81 9.13 -2.50 7.35
CA VAL A 81 9.77 -3.81 7.37
C VAL A 81 11.16 -3.75 6.80
N SER A 82 12.16 -4.14 7.59
CA SER A 82 13.53 -4.38 7.13
C SER A 82 13.75 -5.86 6.82
N LYS A 83 14.47 -6.16 5.75
CA LYS A 83 14.86 -7.54 5.39
C LYS A 83 16.03 -8.05 6.21
N THR A 84 16.81 -7.15 6.78
CA THR A 84 18.01 -7.46 7.57
C THR A 84 17.72 -7.29 9.05
N SER A 85 18.47 -7.97 9.90
CA SER A 85 18.41 -7.83 11.36
C SER A 85 18.75 -6.42 11.85
N PHE A 86 19.24 -5.57 10.96
CA PHE A 86 19.61 -4.19 11.24
C PHE A 86 18.69 -3.22 10.50
N PHE A 87 18.05 -2.31 11.23
CA PHE A 87 17.29 -1.21 10.61
C PHE A 87 18.26 -0.12 10.16
N GLY A 88 18.49 -0.05 8.85
CA GLY A 88 19.22 1.05 8.24
C GLY A 88 18.56 2.40 8.55
N LYS A 89 19.33 3.48 8.39
CA LYS A 89 18.87 4.85 8.62
C LYS A 89 17.57 5.14 7.87
N ASP A 90 17.47 4.78 6.60
CA ASP A 90 16.34 5.07 5.73
C ASP A 90 15.03 4.47 6.24
N TYR A 91 15.05 3.24 6.76
CA TYR A 91 13.87 2.60 7.36
C TYR A 91 13.42 3.29 8.64
N ARG A 92 14.37 3.72 9.48
CA ARG A 92 14.06 4.46 10.71
C ARG A 92 13.50 5.83 10.39
N ASP A 93 14.11 6.54 9.46
CA ASP A 93 13.68 7.88 9.05
C ASP A 93 12.28 7.84 8.43
N ALA A 94 11.99 6.85 7.58
CA ALA A 94 10.67 6.62 7.02
C ALA A 94 9.62 6.33 8.12
N HIS A 95 9.96 5.50 9.09
CA HIS A 95 9.09 5.18 10.21
C HIS A 95 8.80 6.42 11.09
N ILE A 96 9.84 7.18 11.42
CA ILE A 96 9.73 8.44 12.20
C ILE A 96 8.90 9.47 11.43
N TRP A 97 9.12 9.59 10.11
CA TRP A 97 8.36 10.49 9.26
C TRP A 97 6.87 10.13 9.28
N ALA A 98 6.51 8.86 9.06
CA ALA A 98 5.12 8.40 9.06
C ALA A 98 4.44 8.67 10.41
N ASN A 99 5.15 8.41 11.52
CA ASN A 99 4.66 8.69 12.87
C ASN A 99 4.34 10.18 13.06
N LYS A 100 5.28 11.07 12.70
CA LYS A 100 5.08 12.52 12.78
C LYS A 100 3.93 12.98 11.87
N TYR A 101 3.83 12.43 10.68
CA TYR A 101 2.79 12.79 9.73
C TYR A 101 1.39 12.43 10.26
N LEU A 102 1.19 11.19 10.72
CA LEU A 102 -0.12 10.73 11.22
C LEU A 102 -0.52 11.44 12.51
N LYS A 103 0.43 11.74 13.42
CA LYS A 103 0.18 12.59 14.61
C LYS A 103 -0.33 13.97 14.21
N ARG A 104 0.35 14.65 13.27
CA ARG A 104 -0.08 15.97 12.78
C ARG A 104 -1.45 15.93 12.09
N ALA A 105 -1.77 14.81 11.44
CA ALA A 105 -3.06 14.62 10.79
C ALA A 105 -4.21 14.33 11.78
N ASN A 106 -3.90 14.17 13.07
CA ASN A 106 -4.83 13.81 14.15
C ASN A 106 -5.57 12.49 13.85
N ILE A 107 -4.81 11.47 13.43
CA ILE A 107 -5.32 10.13 13.15
C ILE A 107 -4.92 9.20 14.30
N LYS A 108 -5.87 8.39 14.78
CA LYS A 108 -5.57 7.28 15.69
C LYS A 108 -4.84 6.19 14.92
N PHE A 109 -3.66 5.81 15.39
CA PHE A 109 -2.85 4.79 14.72
C PHE A 109 -2.03 3.93 15.68
N GLU A 110 -1.69 2.73 15.20
CA GLU A 110 -0.68 1.82 15.75
C GLU A 110 0.51 1.77 14.78
N SER A 111 1.72 1.62 15.30
CA SER A 111 2.92 1.48 14.46
C SER A 111 3.76 0.28 14.86
N LYS A 112 4.34 -0.40 13.86
CA LYS A 112 5.28 -1.51 14.08
C LYS A 112 6.49 -1.38 13.17
N LEU A 113 7.65 -1.68 13.74
CA LEU A 113 8.91 -1.84 13.03
C LEU A 113 9.29 -3.32 13.08
N LEU A 114 9.30 -3.99 11.92
CA LEU A 114 9.40 -5.44 11.82
C LEU A 114 10.61 -5.87 11.00
N ILE A 115 11.15 -7.06 11.30
CA ILE A 115 12.26 -7.69 10.56
C ILE A 115 11.73 -8.93 9.86
N GLY A 116 12.04 -9.09 8.57
CA GLY A 116 11.69 -10.28 7.80
C GLY A 116 11.30 -10.00 6.35
N ASN A 117 10.55 -10.93 5.76
CA ASN A 117 10.03 -10.76 4.41
C ASN A 117 8.89 -9.74 4.38
N PRO A 118 9.04 -8.60 3.69
CA PRO A 118 8.02 -7.56 3.71
C PRO A 118 6.65 -8.05 3.22
N VAL A 119 6.60 -8.83 2.14
CA VAL A 119 5.33 -9.30 1.55
C VAL A 119 4.58 -10.19 2.53
N GLU A 120 5.28 -11.12 3.19
CA GLU A 120 4.68 -12.03 4.16
C GLU A 120 4.18 -11.28 5.40
N LEU A 121 4.99 -10.34 5.91
CA LEU A 121 4.62 -9.54 7.06
C LEU A 121 3.46 -8.58 6.76
N PHE A 122 3.41 -7.96 5.57
CA PHE A 122 2.27 -7.13 5.17
C PHE A 122 0.98 -7.95 5.16
N ILE A 123 1.00 -9.14 4.58
CA ILE A 123 -0.16 -10.03 4.52
C ILE A 123 -0.57 -10.51 5.91
N LYS A 124 0.39 -10.93 6.71
CA LYS A 124 0.15 -11.38 8.09
C LYS A 124 -0.48 -10.29 8.96
N GLU A 125 0.08 -9.07 8.91
CA GLU A 125 -0.39 -7.94 9.71
C GLU A 125 -1.73 -7.37 9.23
N ALA A 126 -2.07 -7.54 7.96
CA ALA A 126 -3.36 -7.14 7.40
C ALA A 126 -4.48 -8.11 7.81
N GLY A 127 -4.20 -9.40 7.81
CA GLY A 127 -5.24 -10.41 7.95
C GLY A 127 -6.32 -10.26 6.88
N ASN A 128 -7.57 -10.55 7.24
CA ASN A 128 -8.75 -10.42 6.35
C ASN A 128 -9.59 -9.17 6.65
N GLU A 129 -9.17 -8.34 7.61
CA GLU A 129 -9.97 -7.24 8.16
C GLU A 129 -9.39 -5.86 7.86
N SER A 130 -8.35 -5.82 7.05
CA SER A 130 -7.71 -4.57 6.66
C SER A 130 -7.77 -4.35 5.16
N ILE A 131 -7.66 -3.08 4.77
CA ILE A 131 -7.29 -2.67 3.42
C ILE A 131 -5.81 -2.32 3.45
N ILE A 132 -4.99 -3.01 2.67
CA ILE A 132 -3.57 -2.69 2.54
C ILE A 132 -3.45 -1.47 1.63
N ILE A 133 -2.71 -0.45 2.07
CA ILE A 133 -2.37 0.72 1.24
C ILE A 133 -0.86 0.83 1.17
N MET A 134 -0.32 0.87 -0.04
CA MET A 134 1.11 0.98 -0.26
C MET A 134 1.44 1.76 -1.53
N GLY A 135 2.60 2.40 -1.53
CA GLY A 135 3.09 3.12 -2.69
C GLY A 135 3.48 2.20 -3.84
N LYS A 136 3.24 2.67 -5.05
CA LYS A 136 3.70 2.05 -6.30
C LYS A 136 4.81 2.93 -6.88
N ALA A 137 5.97 2.34 -7.21
CA ALA A 137 7.03 3.08 -7.90
C ALA A 137 6.57 3.54 -9.29
N LYS A 138 6.93 4.77 -9.67
CA LYS A 138 6.63 5.35 -10.98
C LYS A 138 7.75 5.07 -12.00
N GLY A 139 7.36 4.80 -13.25
CA GLY A 139 8.20 4.90 -14.44
C GLY A 139 9.54 4.17 -14.39
N ASN A 140 10.60 4.83 -14.85
CA ASN A 140 11.96 4.29 -15.00
C ASN A 140 12.67 3.91 -13.68
N GLU A 141 12.10 4.22 -12.51
CA GLU A 141 12.57 3.64 -11.24
C GLU A 141 12.32 2.12 -11.16
N ILE A 142 11.57 1.55 -12.11
CA ILE A 142 11.42 0.10 -12.32
C ILE A 142 12.78 -0.58 -12.56
N THR A 143 13.81 0.15 -12.98
CA THR A 143 15.17 -0.37 -13.17
C THR A 143 15.92 -0.63 -11.87
N LYS A 144 15.47 -0.11 -10.73
CA LYS A 144 15.91 -0.57 -9.41
C LYS A 144 15.12 -1.82 -9.01
N PHE A 145 15.42 -2.89 -9.68
CA PHE A 145 14.79 -4.22 -9.71
C PHE A 145 14.48 -4.90 -8.37
N LEU A 146 14.74 -4.29 -7.23
CA LEU A 146 14.53 -4.86 -5.90
C LEU A 146 13.28 -4.35 -5.17
N PHE A 147 12.69 -3.22 -5.55
CA PHE A 147 11.58 -2.60 -4.83
C PHE A 147 10.24 -2.62 -5.58
N GLY A 148 10.23 -2.67 -6.91
CA GLY A 148 9.00 -2.68 -7.73
C GLY A 148 8.16 -3.97 -7.65
N SER A 149 8.70 -5.06 -7.13
CA SER A 149 7.99 -6.34 -7.03
C SER A 149 7.11 -6.49 -5.77
N LYS A 150 7.43 -5.78 -4.68
CA LYS A 150 6.67 -5.91 -3.41
C LYS A 150 5.18 -5.59 -3.57
N PRO A 151 4.75 -4.45 -4.16
CA PRO A 151 3.33 -4.15 -4.36
C PRO A 151 2.62 -5.21 -5.19
N ILE A 152 3.25 -5.67 -6.28
CA ILE A 152 2.68 -6.68 -7.16
C ILE A 152 2.53 -8.01 -6.42
N HIS A 153 3.57 -8.46 -5.72
CA HIS A 153 3.54 -9.70 -4.95
C HIS A 153 2.54 -9.65 -3.80
N THR A 154 2.45 -8.50 -3.11
CA THR A 154 1.45 -8.32 -2.06
C THR A 154 0.04 -8.38 -2.64
N ALA A 155 -0.23 -7.70 -3.76
CA ALA A 155 -1.53 -7.73 -4.42
C ALA A 155 -1.90 -9.13 -4.93
N GLN A 156 -0.91 -9.93 -5.35
CA GLN A 156 -1.14 -11.30 -5.80
C GLN A 156 -1.46 -12.27 -4.66
N LYS A 157 -0.81 -12.11 -3.51
CA LYS A 157 -0.84 -13.07 -2.39
C LYS A 157 -1.82 -12.69 -1.28
N ALA A 158 -2.14 -11.40 -1.10
CA ALA A 158 -3.06 -10.95 -0.05
C ALA A 158 -4.46 -11.50 -0.28
N ASN A 159 -5.13 -11.87 0.81
CA ASN A 159 -6.54 -12.30 0.82
C ASN A 159 -7.51 -11.14 1.08
N CYS A 160 -7.00 -9.97 1.41
CA CYS A 160 -7.75 -8.73 1.61
C CYS A 160 -7.58 -7.76 0.43
N SER A 161 -8.39 -6.73 0.41
CA SER A 161 -8.31 -5.66 -0.58
C SER A 161 -7.01 -4.86 -0.44
N ILE A 162 -6.51 -4.33 -1.56
CA ILE A 162 -5.26 -3.55 -1.59
C ILE A 162 -5.37 -2.34 -2.51
N ILE A 163 -4.88 -1.19 -2.05
CA ILE A 163 -4.72 0.03 -2.85
C ILE A 163 -3.23 0.24 -3.14
N LEU A 164 -2.88 0.25 -4.42
CA LEU A 164 -1.57 0.62 -4.91
C LEU A 164 -1.60 2.08 -5.35
N VAL A 165 -0.92 2.95 -4.61
CA VAL A 165 -0.94 4.40 -4.81
C VAL A 165 0.18 4.81 -5.78
N ASN A 166 -0.21 5.52 -6.84
CA ASN A 166 0.71 6.03 -7.86
C ASN A 166 1.36 7.34 -7.45
#